data_118709fedaefd2e53913302e824b4a46
#
_entry.id   118709fedaefd2e53913302e824b4a46
#
_cell.length_a   1.000
_cell.length_b   1.000
_cell.length_c   1.000
_cell.angle_alpha   90.00
_cell.angle_beta   90.00
_cell.angle_gamma   90.00
#
_symmetry.space_group_name_H-M   'P 1'
#
loop_
_entity.id
_entity.type
_entity.pdbx_description
1 polymer ?
#
loop_
_entity_poly.entity_id
_entity_poly.type
_entity_poly.pdbx_seq_one_letter_code
_entity_poly.pdbx_strand_id
1 'polypeptide(L)'
;MALFKTVLGSLKKGLSRTRETFAGGLRSILLGRKLDDALIDELEARLIQSDVGVVATRELINGIRTDFKAGKLTKGEDVLDYLKTSLKAMWPEADRELILADTAPSVILVTGVNGVGKTTSISKLCAALRADNKTVLLGACDTFRAGAVRQLEIWGERLGVEVVKGQQG
;
A
#
# COMPACT_ATOMS: atom_id res chain seq x y z
N MET A 1 9.22 18.24 -6.79
CA MET A 1 9.77 17.77 -5.47
C MET A 1 8.91 18.14 -4.26
N ALA A 2 8.27 19.31 -4.20
CA ALA A 2 7.40 19.68 -3.06
C ALA A 2 6.13 18.81 -2.93
N LEU A 3 5.46 18.49 -4.04
CA LEU A 3 4.25 17.66 -4.05
C LEU A 3 4.49 16.24 -3.48
N PHE A 4 5.62 15.64 -3.83
CA PHE A 4 6.02 14.32 -3.34
C PHE A 4 6.20 14.28 -1.82
N LYS A 5 6.79 15.33 -1.23
CA LYS A 5 6.93 15.47 0.24
C LYS A 5 5.58 15.60 0.94
N THR A 6 4.63 16.31 0.35
CA THR A 6 3.28 16.50 0.91
C THR A 6 2.47 15.20 0.84
N VAL A 7 2.54 14.48 -0.27
CA VAL A 7 1.87 13.17 -0.43
C VAL A 7 2.46 12.12 0.53
N LEU A 8 3.79 12.06 0.66
CA LEU A 8 4.45 11.19 1.64
C LEU A 8 4.08 11.54 3.09
N GLY A 9 3.92 12.81 3.41
CA GLY A 9 3.45 13.27 4.73
C GLY A 9 2.03 12.79 5.03
N SER A 10 1.12 12.91 4.07
CA SER A 10 -0.26 12.44 4.19
C SER A 10 -0.36 10.92 4.28
N LEU A 11 0.45 10.18 3.51
CA LEU A 11 0.55 8.72 3.59
C LEU A 11 1.08 8.25 4.95
N LYS A 12 2.13 8.88 5.47
CA LYS A 12 2.65 8.59 6.81
C LYS A 12 1.59 8.78 7.89
N LYS A 13 0.80 9.85 7.80
CA LYS A 13 -0.29 10.13 8.73
C LYS A 13 -1.44 9.12 8.58
N GLY A 14 -1.80 8.75 7.35
CA GLY A 14 -2.84 7.75 7.07
C GLY A 14 -2.45 6.34 7.52
N LEU A 15 -1.15 6.01 7.49
CA LEU A 15 -0.62 4.70 7.91
C LEU A 15 -0.16 4.67 9.37
N SER A 16 -0.29 5.76 10.14
CA SER A 16 0.20 5.82 11.53
C SER A 16 -0.44 4.73 12.39
N ARG A 17 -1.75 4.54 12.30
CA ARG A 17 -2.51 3.55 13.05
C ARG A 17 -2.06 2.11 12.74
N THR A 18 -1.92 1.76 11.46
CA THR A 18 -1.42 0.45 11.03
C THR A 18 0.02 0.23 11.49
N ARG A 19 0.86 1.26 11.37
CA ARG A 19 2.24 1.22 11.83
C ARG A 19 2.34 1.03 13.34
N GLU A 20 1.54 1.73 14.12
CA GLU A 20 1.51 1.62 15.58
C GLU A 20 1.03 0.23 16.01
N THR A 21 -0.02 -0.29 15.40
CA THR A 21 -0.58 -1.61 15.73
C THR A 21 0.37 -2.73 15.30
N PHE A 22 0.88 -2.71 14.07
CA PHE A 22 1.75 -3.76 13.56
C PHE A 22 3.17 -3.66 14.12
N ALA A 23 3.86 -2.55 13.86
CA ALA A 23 5.25 -2.39 14.30
C ALA A 23 5.37 -2.24 15.82
N GLY A 24 4.38 -1.62 16.46
CA GLY A 24 4.29 -1.55 17.92
C GLY A 24 4.12 -2.94 18.55
N GLY A 25 3.23 -3.75 17.97
CA GLY A 25 3.01 -5.14 18.39
C GLY A 25 4.27 -6.01 18.23
N LEU A 26 5.00 -5.90 17.12
CA LEU A 26 6.25 -6.63 16.93
C LEU A 26 7.34 -6.15 17.92
N ARG A 27 7.45 -4.85 18.12
CA ARG A 27 8.41 -4.28 19.07
C ARG A 27 8.13 -4.72 20.50
N SER A 28 6.87 -4.75 20.94
CA SER A 28 6.51 -5.17 22.30
C SER A 28 6.88 -6.62 22.60
N ILE A 29 6.91 -7.48 21.59
CA ILE A 29 7.29 -8.88 21.73
C ILE A 29 8.83 -9.03 21.74
N LEU A 30 9.54 -8.27 20.93
CA LEU A 30 10.95 -8.48 20.62
C LEU A 30 11.90 -7.64 21.47
N LEU A 31 11.52 -6.39 21.81
CA LEU A 31 12.45 -5.48 22.51
C LEU A 31 12.78 -5.97 23.92
N GLY A 32 14.10 -5.94 24.24
CA GLY A 32 14.62 -6.30 25.56
C GLY A 32 14.59 -7.79 25.85
N ARG A 33 14.23 -8.64 24.88
CA ARG A 33 14.21 -10.10 25.05
C ARG A 33 15.37 -10.77 24.33
N LYS A 34 15.91 -11.81 24.97
CA LYS A 34 16.84 -12.73 24.31
C LYS A 34 16.08 -13.58 23.32
N LEU A 35 16.68 -13.81 22.16
CA LEU A 35 16.09 -14.66 21.13
C LEU A 35 16.17 -16.13 21.57
N ASP A 36 15.04 -16.82 21.52
CA ASP A 36 14.88 -18.25 21.75
C ASP A 36 13.77 -18.81 20.83
N ASP A 37 13.62 -20.13 20.82
CA ASP A 37 12.62 -20.79 19.95
C ASP A 37 11.19 -20.37 20.32
N ALA A 38 10.90 -20.16 21.61
CA ALA A 38 9.57 -19.75 22.07
C ALA A 38 9.22 -18.33 21.55
N LEU A 39 10.18 -17.41 21.54
CA LEU A 39 10.00 -16.07 20.98
C LEU A 39 9.83 -16.09 19.46
N ILE A 40 10.50 -17.01 18.76
CA ILE A 40 10.34 -17.20 17.33
C ILE A 40 8.94 -17.74 17.01
N ASP A 41 8.41 -18.68 17.80
CA ASP A 41 7.05 -19.19 17.64
C ASP A 41 5.99 -18.11 17.91
N GLU A 42 6.19 -17.28 18.95
CA GLU A 42 5.34 -16.13 19.26
C GLU A 42 5.32 -15.12 18.10
N LEU A 43 6.49 -14.88 17.50
CA LEU A 43 6.63 -14.01 16.33
C LEU A 43 5.89 -14.56 15.12
N GLU A 44 6.00 -15.89 14.85
CA GLU A 44 5.29 -16.57 13.77
C GLU A 44 3.77 -16.38 13.90
N ALA A 45 3.24 -16.66 15.07
CA ALA A 45 1.82 -16.49 15.37
C ALA A 45 1.39 -15.02 15.16
N ARG A 46 2.21 -14.06 15.57
CA ARG A 46 1.93 -12.63 15.42
C ARG A 46 1.92 -12.16 13.97
N LEU A 47 2.84 -12.64 13.15
CA LEU A 47 2.89 -12.33 11.73
C LEU A 47 1.64 -12.85 11.01
N ILE A 48 1.22 -14.09 11.30
CA ILE A 48 -0.01 -14.68 10.74
C ILE A 48 -1.25 -13.89 11.18
N GLN A 49 -1.36 -13.55 12.46
CA GLN A 49 -2.48 -12.74 12.99
C GLN A 49 -2.53 -11.32 12.38
N SER A 50 -1.40 -10.83 11.91
CA SER A 50 -1.29 -9.52 11.26
C SER A 50 -1.50 -9.56 9.75
N ASP A 51 -2.00 -10.67 9.22
CA ASP A 51 -2.35 -10.87 7.80
C ASP A 51 -1.14 -10.77 6.84
N VAL A 52 0.06 -11.12 7.33
CA VAL A 52 1.27 -11.16 6.49
C VAL A 52 1.22 -12.29 5.46
N GLY A 53 0.38 -13.29 5.69
CA GLY A 53 0.24 -14.46 4.83
C GLY A 53 1.20 -15.60 5.22
N VAL A 54 0.70 -16.83 5.09
CA VAL A 54 1.40 -18.03 5.58
C VAL A 54 2.73 -18.26 4.85
N VAL A 55 2.76 -18.05 3.53
CA VAL A 55 3.97 -18.30 2.71
C VAL A 55 5.10 -17.35 3.11
N ALA A 56 4.81 -16.05 3.12
CA ALA A 56 5.79 -15.03 3.50
C ALA A 56 6.23 -15.20 4.97
N THR A 57 5.31 -15.51 5.87
CA THR A 57 5.64 -15.78 7.28
C THR A 57 6.61 -16.96 7.41
N ARG A 58 6.36 -18.08 6.73
CA ARG A 58 7.26 -19.24 6.78
C ARG A 58 8.65 -18.91 6.27
N GLU A 59 8.75 -18.18 5.18
CA GLU A 59 10.04 -17.77 4.61
C GLU A 59 10.83 -16.91 5.61
N LEU A 60 10.19 -15.91 6.22
CA LEU A 60 10.80 -15.06 7.24
C LEU A 60 11.25 -15.85 8.48
N ILE A 61 10.38 -16.70 9.01
CA ILE A 61 10.66 -17.51 10.21
C ILE A 61 11.76 -18.52 9.96
N ASN A 62 11.78 -19.20 8.81
CA ASN A 62 12.86 -20.13 8.46
C ASN A 62 14.21 -19.45 8.38
N GLY A 63 14.27 -18.23 7.80
CA GLY A 63 15.48 -17.45 7.76
C GLY A 63 15.95 -17.01 9.16
N ILE A 64 15.03 -16.55 10.01
CA ILE A 64 15.31 -16.19 11.41
C ILE A 64 15.87 -17.41 12.19
N ARG A 65 15.24 -18.60 12.07
CA ARG A 65 15.72 -19.80 12.72
C ARG A 65 17.12 -20.22 12.24
N THR A 66 17.37 -20.07 10.93
CA THR A 66 18.68 -20.37 10.33
C THR A 66 19.75 -19.45 10.91
N ASP A 67 19.51 -18.15 10.93
CA ASP A 67 20.47 -17.16 11.41
C ASP A 67 20.60 -17.18 12.95
N PHE A 68 19.54 -17.54 13.68
CA PHE A 68 19.61 -17.82 15.12
C PHE A 68 20.54 -19.01 15.43
N LYS A 69 20.36 -20.14 14.75
CA LYS A 69 21.22 -21.34 14.90
C LYS A 69 22.67 -21.05 14.50
N ALA A 70 22.90 -20.17 13.55
CA ALA A 70 24.22 -19.72 13.14
C ALA A 70 24.85 -18.67 14.09
N GLY A 71 24.11 -18.24 15.13
CA GLY A 71 24.57 -17.23 16.09
C GLY A 71 24.62 -15.80 15.56
N LYS A 72 24.05 -15.54 14.40
CA LYS A 72 23.98 -14.19 13.79
C LYS A 72 22.90 -13.31 14.42
N LEU A 73 21.80 -13.92 14.85
CA LEU A 73 20.70 -13.26 15.57
C LEU A 73 20.73 -13.73 17.02
N THR A 74 20.82 -12.82 17.96
CA THR A 74 20.92 -13.15 19.40
C THR A 74 19.88 -12.44 20.25
N LYS A 75 19.36 -11.33 19.76
CA LYS A 75 18.42 -10.45 20.48
C LYS A 75 17.21 -10.15 19.60
N GLY A 76 16.11 -9.77 20.22
CA GLY A 76 14.90 -9.38 19.51
C GLY A 76 15.09 -8.15 18.62
N GLU A 77 16.01 -7.24 18.97
CA GLU A 77 16.36 -6.10 18.11
C GLU A 77 16.97 -6.52 16.78
N ASP A 78 17.82 -7.55 16.78
CA ASP A 78 18.43 -8.11 15.57
C ASP A 78 17.36 -8.63 14.62
N VAL A 79 16.30 -9.26 15.18
CA VAL A 79 15.15 -9.79 14.44
C VAL A 79 14.35 -8.67 13.78
N LEU A 80 14.17 -7.52 14.41
CA LEU A 80 13.48 -6.38 13.80
C LEU A 80 14.21 -5.86 12.56
N ASP A 81 15.52 -5.80 12.60
CA ASP A 81 16.30 -5.34 11.45
C ASP A 81 16.38 -6.40 10.35
N TYR A 82 16.44 -7.68 10.72
CA TYR A 82 16.27 -8.80 9.79
C TYR A 82 14.93 -8.72 9.06
N LEU A 83 13.81 -8.58 9.80
CA LEU A 83 12.48 -8.47 9.19
C LEU A 83 12.36 -7.30 8.21
N LYS A 84 12.89 -6.12 8.56
CA LYS A 84 12.89 -4.97 7.67
C LYS A 84 13.64 -5.23 6.37
N THR A 85 14.80 -5.87 6.47
CA THR A 85 15.66 -6.16 5.32
C THR A 85 15.01 -7.21 4.42
N SER A 86 14.52 -8.31 5.02
CA SER A 86 13.89 -9.41 4.30
C SER A 86 12.58 -8.99 3.63
N LEU A 87 11.72 -8.22 4.32
CA LEU A 87 10.49 -7.69 3.74
C LEU A 87 10.78 -6.74 2.57
N LYS A 88 11.84 -5.94 2.64
CA LYS A 88 12.26 -5.11 1.49
C LYS A 88 12.76 -5.95 0.32
N ALA A 89 13.52 -7.02 0.61
CA ALA A 89 14.04 -7.93 -0.41
C ALA A 89 12.93 -8.74 -1.11
N MET A 90 11.84 -9.06 -0.39
CA MET A 90 10.66 -9.71 -0.98
C MET A 90 9.91 -8.82 -1.96
N TRP A 91 10.14 -7.51 -1.92
CA TRP A 91 9.49 -6.57 -2.81
C TRP A 91 10.25 -6.53 -4.14
N PRO A 92 9.66 -6.93 -5.26
CA PRO A 92 10.37 -6.96 -6.53
C PRO A 92 10.84 -5.55 -6.91
N GLU A 93 12.06 -5.45 -7.39
CA GLU A 93 12.54 -4.28 -8.10
C GLU A 93 11.77 -4.23 -9.44
N ALA A 94 10.72 -3.44 -9.47
CA ALA A 94 9.95 -3.19 -10.67
C ALA A 94 9.90 -1.68 -10.90
N ASP A 95 9.92 -1.30 -12.15
CA ASP A 95 9.53 0.05 -12.55
C ASP A 95 8.09 0.28 -12.08
N ARG A 96 7.90 1.32 -11.28
CA ARG A 96 6.61 1.69 -10.70
C ARG A 96 6.04 2.95 -11.34
N GLU A 97 6.61 3.36 -12.46
CA GLU A 97 6.08 4.44 -13.25
C GLU A 97 4.77 4.01 -13.93
N LEU A 98 3.91 4.97 -14.13
CA LEU A 98 2.68 4.73 -14.88
C LEU A 98 3.02 4.60 -16.35
N ILE A 99 2.92 3.40 -16.88
CA ILE A 99 3.16 3.14 -18.30
C ILE A 99 1.97 3.69 -19.09
N LEU A 100 2.21 4.72 -19.86
CA LEU A 100 1.23 5.26 -20.79
C LEU A 100 1.43 4.62 -22.17
N ALA A 101 0.35 4.52 -22.94
CA ALA A 101 0.41 4.00 -24.30
C ALA A 101 1.22 4.96 -25.20
N ASP A 102 1.96 4.39 -26.16
CA ASP A 102 2.72 5.17 -27.15
C ASP A 102 1.79 6.02 -28.02
N THR A 103 0.56 5.54 -28.24
CA THR A 103 -0.48 6.24 -29.00
C THR A 103 -1.64 6.61 -28.07
N ALA A 104 -2.02 7.88 -28.05
CA ALA A 104 -3.17 8.34 -27.27
C ALA A 104 -4.50 7.75 -27.81
N PRO A 105 -5.48 7.50 -26.94
CA PRO A 105 -5.44 7.71 -25.49
C PRO A 105 -4.88 6.52 -24.71
N SER A 106 -4.26 6.76 -23.55
CA SER A 106 -4.06 5.71 -22.54
C SER A 106 -5.33 5.54 -21.72
N VAL A 107 -5.84 4.31 -21.63
CA VAL A 107 -7.06 4.00 -20.88
C VAL A 107 -6.69 3.31 -19.56
N ILE A 108 -7.08 3.92 -18.43
CA ILE A 108 -6.87 3.38 -17.09
C ILE A 108 -8.22 2.97 -16.51
N LEU A 109 -8.44 1.67 -16.35
CA LEU A 109 -9.64 1.13 -15.71
C LEU A 109 -9.40 0.90 -14.22
N VAL A 110 -10.22 1.55 -13.38
CA VAL A 110 -10.16 1.40 -11.92
C VAL A 110 -11.35 0.56 -11.44
N THR A 111 -11.06 -0.62 -10.92
CA THR A 111 -12.05 -1.58 -10.43
C THR A 111 -11.91 -1.86 -8.94
N GLY A 112 -12.94 -2.40 -8.33
CA GLY A 112 -12.94 -2.80 -6.90
C GLY A 112 -14.33 -2.80 -6.29
N VAL A 113 -14.44 -3.35 -5.07
CA VAL A 113 -15.69 -3.41 -4.31
C VAL A 113 -16.15 -2.03 -3.84
N ASN A 114 -17.41 -1.91 -3.41
CA ASN A 114 -17.95 -0.66 -2.91
C ASN A 114 -17.21 -0.19 -1.65
N GLY A 115 -16.98 1.12 -1.53
CA GLY A 115 -16.30 1.71 -0.38
C GLY A 115 -14.76 1.59 -0.37
N VAL A 116 -14.14 0.83 -1.29
CA VAL A 116 -12.67 0.63 -1.33
C VAL A 116 -11.88 1.90 -1.71
N GLY A 117 -12.55 2.94 -2.17
CA GLY A 117 -11.90 4.22 -2.49
C GLY A 117 -11.60 4.44 -3.98
N LYS A 118 -12.29 3.75 -4.91
CA LYS A 118 -12.10 3.92 -6.36
C LYS A 118 -12.16 5.40 -6.79
N THR A 119 -13.26 6.08 -6.52
CA THR A 119 -13.45 7.49 -6.90
C THR A 119 -12.40 8.41 -6.28
N THR A 120 -12.00 8.15 -5.04
CA THR A 120 -10.94 8.90 -4.36
C THR A 120 -9.57 8.66 -5.02
N SER A 121 -9.29 7.44 -5.45
CA SER A 121 -8.03 7.11 -6.15
C SER A 121 -7.99 7.73 -7.53
N ILE A 122 -9.10 7.68 -8.28
CA ILE A 122 -9.24 8.32 -9.58
C ILE A 122 -8.99 9.83 -9.47
N SER A 123 -9.61 10.53 -8.50
CA SER A 123 -9.41 11.97 -8.33
C SER A 123 -7.96 12.34 -8.00
N LYS A 124 -7.28 11.53 -7.20
CA LYS A 124 -5.85 11.73 -6.88
C LYS A 124 -4.94 11.50 -8.08
N LEU A 125 -5.21 10.44 -8.85
CA LEU A 125 -4.47 10.13 -10.07
C LEU A 125 -4.68 11.22 -11.12
N CYS A 126 -5.92 11.66 -11.30
CA CYS A 126 -6.26 12.78 -12.18
C CYS A 126 -5.49 14.06 -11.79
N ALA A 127 -5.47 14.41 -10.50
CA ALA A 127 -4.72 15.56 -10.01
C ALA A 127 -3.21 15.45 -10.29
N ALA A 128 -2.63 14.25 -10.13
CA ALA A 128 -1.22 14.01 -10.43
C ALA A 128 -0.92 14.16 -11.92
N LEU A 129 -1.73 13.55 -12.79
CA LEU A 129 -1.57 13.65 -14.25
C LEU A 129 -1.72 15.10 -14.76
N ARG A 130 -2.68 15.84 -14.19
CA ARG A 130 -2.85 17.27 -14.51
C ARG A 130 -1.64 18.11 -14.09
N ALA A 131 -1.05 17.79 -12.93
CA ALA A 131 0.17 18.46 -12.47
C ALA A 131 1.38 18.20 -13.40
N ASP A 132 1.37 17.05 -14.06
CA ASP A 132 2.35 16.66 -15.09
C ASP A 132 1.96 17.15 -16.50
N ASN A 133 1.02 18.10 -16.59
CA ASN A 133 0.52 18.69 -17.85
C ASN A 133 -0.11 17.69 -18.83
N LYS A 134 -0.64 16.57 -18.33
CA LYS A 134 -1.38 15.60 -19.16
C LYS A 134 -2.83 16.03 -19.30
N THR A 135 -3.39 15.83 -20.50
CA THR A 135 -4.83 15.96 -20.71
C THR A 135 -5.52 14.72 -20.15
N VAL A 136 -6.57 14.90 -19.34
CA VAL A 136 -7.30 13.82 -18.67
C VAL A 136 -8.78 13.96 -18.99
N LEU A 137 -9.42 12.83 -19.27
CA LEU A 137 -10.86 12.68 -19.38
C LEU A 137 -11.32 11.63 -18.37
N LEU A 138 -12.38 11.92 -17.63
CA LEU A 138 -12.93 10.98 -16.64
C LEU A 138 -14.18 10.32 -17.20
N GLY A 139 -14.24 8.97 -17.13
CA GLY A 139 -15.42 8.19 -17.50
C GLY A 139 -16.18 7.73 -16.24
N ALA A 140 -17.44 8.15 -16.09
CA ALA A 140 -18.30 7.72 -15.00
C ALA A 140 -18.99 6.41 -15.36
N CYS A 141 -18.34 5.27 -15.09
CA CYS A 141 -18.83 3.93 -15.43
C CYS A 141 -19.64 3.23 -14.33
N ASP A 142 -19.78 3.85 -13.15
CA ASP A 142 -20.62 3.35 -12.03
C ASP A 142 -22.07 3.88 -12.22
N THR A 143 -22.74 3.43 -13.27
CA THR A 143 -24.04 3.96 -13.70
C THR A 143 -25.21 3.55 -12.78
N PHE A 144 -25.05 2.46 -12.04
CA PHE A 144 -26.05 1.99 -11.08
C PHE A 144 -26.11 2.84 -9.79
N ARG A 145 -25.10 3.64 -9.51
CA ARG A 145 -25.00 4.44 -8.31
C ARG A 145 -24.96 5.93 -8.64
N ALA A 146 -26.14 6.57 -8.64
CA ALA A 146 -26.25 8.01 -8.91
C ALA A 146 -25.31 8.88 -8.05
N GLY A 147 -25.09 8.50 -6.80
CA GLY A 147 -24.15 9.19 -5.91
C GLY A 147 -22.68 9.08 -6.35
N ALA A 148 -22.28 7.98 -7.00
CA ALA A 148 -20.91 7.81 -7.49
C ALA A 148 -20.63 8.68 -8.71
N VAL A 149 -21.57 8.77 -9.63
CA VAL A 149 -21.51 9.67 -10.80
C VAL A 149 -21.40 11.12 -10.32
N ARG A 150 -22.31 11.55 -9.42
CA ARG A 150 -22.29 12.91 -8.86
C ARG A 150 -20.97 13.24 -8.15
N GLN A 151 -20.42 12.30 -7.39
CA GLN A 151 -19.14 12.49 -6.72
C GLN A 151 -17.99 12.70 -7.72
N LEU A 152 -18.00 11.95 -8.83
CA LEU A 152 -16.98 12.10 -9.87
C LEU A 152 -17.12 13.44 -10.61
N GLU A 153 -18.34 13.89 -10.89
CA GLU A 153 -18.61 15.22 -11.46
C GLU A 153 -18.03 16.33 -10.61
N ILE A 154 -18.27 16.31 -9.27
CA ILE A 154 -17.72 17.29 -8.34
C ILE A 154 -16.18 17.33 -8.39
N TRP A 155 -15.55 16.15 -8.51
CA TRP A 155 -14.10 16.09 -8.66
C TRP A 155 -13.63 16.61 -10.02
N GLY A 156 -14.37 16.30 -11.09
CA GLY A 156 -14.08 16.85 -12.43
C GLY A 156 -14.11 18.37 -12.44
N GLU A 157 -15.15 18.97 -11.88
CA GLU A 157 -15.27 20.44 -11.73
C GLU A 157 -14.08 21.03 -10.94
N ARG A 158 -13.73 20.42 -9.79
CA ARG A 158 -12.61 20.89 -8.95
C ARG A 158 -11.25 20.80 -9.61
N LEU A 159 -11.06 19.83 -10.46
CA LEU A 159 -9.79 19.57 -11.15
C LEU A 159 -9.73 20.20 -12.55
N GLY A 160 -10.81 20.82 -13.00
CA GLY A 160 -10.92 21.39 -14.36
C GLY A 160 -10.81 20.30 -15.43
N VAL A 161 -11.47 19.17 -15.23
CA VAL A 161 -11.41 17.98 -16.10
C VAL A 161 -12.82 17.60 -16.52
N GLU A 162 -12.99 17.30 -17.79
CA GLU A 162 -14.26 16.84 -18.34
C GLU A 162 -14.62 15.45 -17.80
N VAL A 163 -15.92 15.24 -17.53
CA VAL A 163 -16.48 13.97 -17.09
C VAL A 163 -17.53 13.51 -18.10
N VAL A 164 -17.26 12.38 -18.73
CA VAL A 164 -18.22 11.71 -19.62
C VAL A 164 -19.01 10.70 -18.79
N LYS A 165 -20.31 10.66 -18.97
CA LYS A 165 -21.23 9.72 -18.31
C LYS A 165 -22.12 9.04 -19.35
N GLY A 166 -22.38 7.75 -19.11
CA GLY A 166 -23.38 6.99 -19.85
C GLY A 166 -24.81 7.31 -19.36
N GLN A 167 -25.80 6.74 -20.06
CA GLN A 167 -27.18 6.76 -19.60
C GLN A 167 -27.28 5.96 -18.28
N GLN A 168 -28.13 6.42 -17.36
CA GLN A 168 -28.46 5.66 -16.17
C GLN A 168 -29.27 4.42 -16.54
N GLY A 169 -28.83 3.25 -16.10
CA GLY A 169 -29.49 1.98 -16.33
C GLY A 169 -28.56 0.82 -16.19
#